data_c3251c9612821100e08909a8316cb270
#
_entry.id   c3251c9612821100e08909a8316cb270
#
_cell.length_a   1.000
_cell.length_b   1.000
_cell.length_c   1.000
_cell.angle_alpha   90.00
_cell.angle_beta   90.00
_cell.angle_gamma   90.00
#
_symmetry.space_group_name_H-M   'P 1'
#
loop_
_entity.id
_entity.type
_entity.pdbx_description
1 polymer ?
#
loop_
_entity_poly.entity_id
_entity_poly.type
_entity_poly.pdbx_seq_one_letter_code
_entity_poly.pdbx_strand_id
1 'polypeptide(L)'
;MQKNVTKKMVLTAMLACLAFVLNTFVYFPAMAPFQHCVDVIAAVLVGPWYGFAAALLCGIMRMLSGRTIQAVTGAIYGPILGGLIYKKTKNIYLVWIGEVIGTGFFGAVSSYPLMKMFYGLDAQSPFYYIPFYTPAAVVGATMGVAVLVILKKTSVLERMQKELA
;
A
#
# COMPACT_ATOMS: atom_id res chain seq x y z
N MET A 1 15.32 -19.38 11.86
CA MET A 1 15.27 -18.37 10.77
C MET A 1 14.26 -18.72 9.66
N GLN A 2 14.26 -19.92 9.07
CA GLN A 2 13.31 -20.28 7.99
C GLN A 2 11.83 -20.14 8.36
N LYS A 3 11.43 -20.55 9.57
CA LYS A 3 10.02 -20.51 10.02
C LYS A 3 9.41 -19.09 10.00
N ASN A 4 10.18 -18.07 10.33
CA ASN A 4 9.70 -16.68 10.34
C ASN A 4 9.61 -16.08 8.93
N VAL A 5 10.49 -16.48 8.02
CA VAL A 5 10.40 -16.12 6.60
C VAL A 5 9.12 -16.67 5.98
N THR A 6 8.80 -17.93 6.22
CA THR A 6 7.56 -18.56 5.71
C THR A 6 6.32 -17.86 6.25
N LYS A 7 6.27 -17.53 7.55
CA LYS A 7 5.15 -16.79 8.15
C LYS A 7 4.96 -15.42 7.47
N LYS A 8 6.06 -14.66 7.26
CA LYS A 8 6.02 -13.37 6.57
C LYS A 8 5.51 -13.51 5.13
N MET A 9 5.97 -14.51 4.40
CA MET A 9 5.51 -14.77 3.02
C MET A 9 4.02 -15.10 2.97
N VAL A 10 3.54 -15.98 3.86
CA VAL A 10 2.12 -16.32 3.94
C VAL A 10 1.27 -15.09 4.27
N LEU A 11 1.66 -14.31 5.27
CA LEU A 11 0.95 -13.09 5.63
C LEU A 11 0.98 -12.05 4.49
N THR A 12 2.09 -11.94 3.77
CA THR A 12 2.22 -11.07 2.59
C THR A 12 1.21 -11.47 1.51
N ALA A 13 1.10 -12.75 1.21
CA ALA A 13 0.13 -13.26 0.24
C ALA A 13 -1.32 -13.02 0.70
N MET A 14 -1.62 -13.25 1.98
CA MET A 14 -2.94 -12.98 2.55
C MET A 14 -3.32 -11.49 2.47
N LEU A 15 -2.37 -10.59 2.77
CA LEU A 15 -2.59 -9.14 2.66
C LEU A 15 -2.79 -8.71 1.21
N ALA A 16 -2.04 -9.28 0.26
CA ALA A 16 -2.25 -9.02 -1.17
C ALA A 16 -3.64 -9.46 -1.64
N CYS A 17 -4.06 -10.66 -1.26
CA CYS A 17 -5.41 -11.17 -1.56
C CYS A 17 -6.50 -10.31 -0.90
N LEU A 18 -6.34 -9.94 0.36
CA LEU A 18 -7.28 -9.08 1.07
C LEU A 18 -7.43 -7.72 0.36
N ALA A 19 -6.32 -7.07 0.02
CA ALA A 19 -6.33 -5.82 -0.72
C ALA A 19 -7.02 -5.96 -2.07
N PHE A 20 -6.74 -7.04 -2.81
CA PHE A 20 -7.38 -7.31 -4.10
C PHE A 20 -8.89 -7.50 -3.97
N VAL A 21 -9.34 -8.33 -3.03
CA VAL A 21 -10.77 -8.59 -2.78
C VAL A 21 -11.49 -7.28 -2.41
N LEU A 22 -10.97 -6.54 -1.43
CA LEU A 22 -11.58 -5.28 -1.00
C LEU A 22 -11.67 -4.25 -2.13
N ASN A 23 -10.62 -4.12 -2.96
CA ASN A 23 -10.65 -3.20 -4.09
C ASN A 23 -11.52 -3.66 -5.28
N THR A 24 -11.88 -4.95 -5.34
CA THR A 24 -12.73 -5.49 -6.39
C THR A 24 -14.20 -5.38 -6.02
N PHE A 25 -14.57 -5.72 -4.79
CA PHE A 25 -15.95 -5.78 -4.36
C PHE A 25 -16.47 -4.48 -3.73
N VAL A 26 -15.60 -3.65 -3.18
CA VAL A 26 -15.99 -2.35 -2.65
C VAL A 26 -15.57 -1.26 -3.63
N TYR A 27 -16.54 -0.82 -4.43
CA TYR A 27 -16.30 0.17 -5.48
C TYR A 27 -16.28 1.59 -4.93
N PHE A 28 -15.16 2.27 -5.15
CA PHE A 28 -15.04 3.71 -5.00
C PHE A 28 -14.71 4.31 -6.37
N PRO A 29 -15.51 5.25 -6.90
CA PRO A 29 -15.22 5.91 -8.17
C PRO A 29 -13.83 6.55 -8.17
N ALA A 30 -13.00 6.17 -9.14
CA ALA A 30 -11.64 6.66 -9.33
C ALA A 30 -10.67 6.55 -8.13
N MET A 31 -11.03 5.79 -7.08
CA MET A 31 -10.23 5.66 -5.84
C MET A 31 -10.04 4.20 -5.46
N ALA A 32 -8.92 3.90 -4.76
CA ALA A 32 -8.64 2.57 -4.21
C ALA A 32 -8.17 2.66 -2.73
N PRO A 33 -8.98 3.23 -1.82
CA PRO A 33 -8.54 3.49 -0.45
C PRO A 33 -8.17 2.22 0.32
N PHE A 34 -8.79 1.09 0.03
CA PHE A 34 -8.46 -0.18 0.68
C PHE A 34 -7.07 -0.70 0.35
N GLN A 35 -6.53 -0.37 -0.85
CA GLN A 35 -5.13 -0.66 -1.16
C GLN A 35 -4.22 -0.01 -0.11
N HIS A 36 -4.38 1.30 0.09
CA HIS A 36 -3.53 2.08 1.00
C HIS A 36 -3.76 1.73 2.46
N CYS A 37 -4.98 1.30 2.82
CA CYS A 37 -5.27 0.76 4.14
C CYS A 37 -4.42 -0.50 4.41
N VAL A 38 -4.42 -1.44 3.49
CA VAL A 38 -3.65 -2.68 3.62
C VAL A 38 -2.15 -2.42 3.51
N ASP A 39 -1.72 -1.46 2.69
CA ASP A 39 -0.32 -1.07 2.55
C ASP A 39 0.28 -0.55 3.87
N VAL A 40 -0.46 0.29 4.60
CA VAL A 40 -0.08 0.76 5.94
C VAL A 40 0.02 -0.41 6.94
N ILE A 41 -0.93 -1.33 6.90
CA ILE A 41 -0.92 -2.53 7.77
C ILE A 41 0.26 -3.42 7.43
N ALA A 42 0.52 -3.67 6.15
CA ALA A 42 1.65 -4.46 5.67
C ALA A 42 3.00 -3.84 6.06
N ALA A 43 3.14 -2.52 5.88
CA ALA A 43 4.35 -1.79 6.25
C ALA A 43 4.73 -1.99 7.73
N VAL A 44 3.73 -2.06 8.64
CA VAL A 44 3.93 -2.22 10.08
C VAL A 44 4.13 -3.69 10.49
N LEU A 45 3.41 -4.64 9.88
CA LEU A 45 3.45 -6.05 10.25
C LEU A 45 4.61 -6.80 9.62
N VAL A 46 4.78 -6.68 8.31
CA VAL A 46 5.79 -7.46 7.55
C VAL A 46 7.01 -6.64 7.12
N GLY A 47 6.93 -5.33 7.24
CA GLY A 47 8.01 -4.40 6.91
C GLY A 47 8.05 -3.98 5.43
N PRO A 48 9.05 -3.13 5.05
CA PRO A 48 9.03 -2.44 3.76
C PRO A 48 9.06 -3.37 2.54
N TRP A 49 9.91 -4.39 2.54
CA TRP A 49 10.09 -5.26 1.38
C TRP A 49 8.94 -6.25 1.17
N TYR A 50 8.45 -6.83 2.25
CA TYR A 50 7.27 -7.70 2.19
C TYR A 50 5.99 -6.90 1.95
N GLY A 51 5.89 -5.69 2.48
CA GLY A 51 4.82 -4.74 2.16
C GLY A 51 4.82 -4.35 0.69
N PHE A 52 6.00 -4.04 0.13
CA PHE A 52 6.17 -3.82 -1.31
C PHE A 52 5.70 -5.04 -2.13
N ALA A 53 6.10 -6.25 -1.73
CA ALA A 53 5.70 -7.48 -2.43
C ALA A 53 4.18 -7.68 -2.39
N ALA A 54 3.52 -7.42 -1.24
CA ALA A 54 2.06 -7.49 -1.13
C ALA A 54 1.37 -6.49 -2.07
N ALA A 55 1.83 -5.24 -2.07
CA ALA A 55 1.31 -4.18 -2.92
C ALA A 55 1.50 -4.47 -4.42
N LEU A 56 2.68 -4.96 -4.79
CA LEU A 56 3.00 -5.35 -6.17
C LEU A 56 2.11 -6.50 -6.65
N LEU A 57 1.96 -7.56 -5.84
CA LEU A 57 1.07 -8.68 -6.17
C LEU A 57 -0.37 -8.22 -6.36
N CYS A 58 -0.90 -7.41 -5.43
CA CYS A 58 -2.24 -6.85 -5.56
C CYS A 58 -2.35 -5.97 -6.82
N GLY A 59 -1.38 -5.11 -7.08
CA GLY A 59 -1.36 -4.24 -8.27
C GLY A 59 -1.38 -5.04 -9.57
N ILE A 60 -0.58 -6.12 -9.65
CA ILE A 60 -0.55 -7.03 -10.82
C ILE A 60 -1.92 -7.72 -10.98
N MET A 61 -2.50 -8.28 -9.91
CA MET A 61 -3.82 -8.91 -9.99
C MET A 61 -4.90 -7.93 -10.48
N ARG A 62 -4.87 -6.69 -9.99
CA ARG A 62 -5.77 -5.63 -10.44
C ARG A 62 -5.55 -5.27 -11.91
N MET A 63 -4.30 -5.20 -12.36
CA MET A 63 -3.97 -4.93 -13.77
C MET A 63 -4.46 -6.07 -14.66
N LEU A 64 -4.27 -7.33 -14.28
CA LEU A 64 -4.81 -8.50 -14.98
C LEU A 64 -6.36 -8.54 -15.00
N SER A 65 -7.00 -7.88 -14.02
CA SER A 65 -8.46 -7.71 -13.96
C SER A 65 -8.97 -6.49 -14.74
N GLY A 66 -8.15 -5.93 -15.63
CA GLY A 66 -8.54 -4.82 -16.52
C GLY A 66 -8.30 -3.42 -15.98
N ARG A 67 -7.53 -3.27 -14.89
CA ARG A 67 -7.07 -1.94 -14.44
C ARG A 67 -5.82 -1.54 -15.19
N THR A 68 -5.56 -0.23 -15.24
CA THR A 68 -4.34 0.30 -15.86
C THR A 68 -3.11 0.03 -15.00
N ILE A 69 -1.91 0.26 -15.53
CA ILE A 69 -0.64 0.16 -14.81
C ILE A 69 -0.57 1.04 -13.55
N GLN A 70 -1.47 2.02 -13.43
CA GLN A 70 -1.63 2.84 -12.23
C GLN A 70 -1.98 2.00 -10.98
N ALA A 71 -2.59 0.83 -11.16
CA ALA A 71 -2.84 -0.10 -10.06
C ALA A 71 -1.55 -0.60 -9.41
N VAL A 72 -0.45 -0.67 -10.16
CA VAL A 72 0.88 -1.04 -9.67
C VAL A 72 1.61 0.20 -9.13
N THR A 73 1.74 1.25 -9.95
CA THR A 73 2.50 2.44 -9.57
C THR A 73 1.93 3.16 -8.35
N GLY A 74 0.62 3.15 -8.19
CA GLY A 74 -0.06 3.73 -7.02
C GLY A 74 0.06 2.91 -5.75
N ALA A 75 0.48 1.65 -5.81
CA ALA A 75 0.52 0.77 -4.66
C ALA A 75 1.92 0.63 -4.03
N ILE A 76 2.98 0.62 -4.86
CA ILE A 76 4.29 0.09 -4.44
C ILE A 76 5.12 1.03 -3.56
N TYR A 77 4.99 2.34 -3.71
CA TYR A 77 5.87 3.30 -3.02
C TYR A 77 5.47 3.55 -1.56
N GLY A 78 4.18 3.52 -1.27
CA GLY A 78 3.64 3.75 0.06
C GLY A 78 4.20 2.79 1.11
N PRO A 79 4.04 1.46 0.94
CA PRO A 79 4.53 0.49 1.92
C PRO A 79 6.06 0.46 2.06
N ILE A 80 6.82 0.85 1.02
CA ILE A 80 8.28 0.99 1.14
C ILE A 80 8.60 2.14 2.09
N LEU A 81 8.10 3.34 1.81
CA LEU A 81 8.40 4.52 2.61
C LEU A 81 7.83 4.39 4.03
N GLY A 82 6.56 4.00 4.15
CA GLY A 82 5.92 3.77 5.43
C GLY A 82 6.65 2.72 6.27
N GLY A 83 7.05 1.61 5.65
CA GLY A 83 7.80 0.54 6.30
C GLY A 83 9.20 0.94 6.74
N LEU A 84 9.93 1.72 5.93
CA LEU A 84 11.24 2.27 6.30
C LEU A 84 11.12 3.25 7.47
N ILE A 85 10.11 4.12 7.44
CA ILE A 85 9.81 5.05 8.55
C ILE A 85 9.48 4.26 9.82
N TYR A 86 8.60 3.25 9.73
CA TYR A 86 8.24 2.44 10.88
C TYR A 86 9.43 1.67 11.46
N LYS A 87 10.31 1.14 10.62
CA LYS A 87 11.52 0.45 11.06
C LYS A 87 12.41 1.33 11.94
N LYS A 88 12.49 2.63 11.61
CA LYS A 88 13.30 3.60 12.36
C LYS A 88 12.60 4.17 13.60
N THR A 89 11.33 4.52 13.46
CA THR A 89 10.61 5.34 14.46
C THR A 89 9.68 4.55 15.36
N LYS A 90 9.23 3.37 14.92
CA LYS A 90 8.16 2.57 15.55
C LYS A 90 6.84 3.35 15.75
N ASN A 91 6.68 4.46 15.06
CA ASN A 91 5.53 5.34 15.15
C ASN A 91 4.56 5.08 14.00
N ILE A 92 3.36 4.58 14.32
CA ILE A 92 2.30 4.25 13.35
C ILE A 92 1.82 5.51 12.61
N TYR A 93 1.77 6.66 13.28
CA TYR A 93 1.30 7.90 12.66
C TYR A 93 2.27 8.42 11.58
N LEU A 94 3.57 8.19 11.75
CA LEU A 94 4.55 8.55 10.73
C LEU A 94 4.49 7.62 9.51
N VAL A 95 3.97 6.40 9.66
CA VAL A 95 3.70 5.50 8.53
C VAL A 95 2.66 6.10 7.59
N TRP A 96 1.64 6.75 8.15
CA TRP A 96 0.64 7.49 7.39
C TRP A 96 1.28 8.53 6.45
N ILE A 97 2.24 9.31 6.96
CA ILE A 97 2.98 10.29 6.16
C ILE A 97 3.75 9.58 5.03
N GLY A 98 4.42 8.47 5.35
CA GLY A 98 5.15 7.67 4.37
C GLY A 98 4.25 7.12 3.27
N GLU A 99 3.06 6.63 3.61
CA GLU A 99 2.06 6.14 2.66
C GLU A 99 1.56 7.28 1.75
N VAL A 100 1.16 8.40 2.33
CA VAL A 100 0.62 9.55 1.57
C VAL A 100 1.65 10.15 0.63
N ILE A 101 2.90 10.32 1.07
CA ILE A 101 3.98 10.83 0.21
C ILE A 101 4.37 9.76 -0.83
N GLY A 102 4.50 8.50 -0.42
CA GLY A 102 4.88 7.40 -1.31
C GLY A 102 3.90 7.25 -2.46
N THR A 103 2.64 7.14 -2.15
CA THR A 103 1.58 6.98 -3.14
C THR A 103 1.21 8.29 -3.81
N GLY A 104 0.90 9.32 -3.02
CA GLY A 104 0.38 10.59 -3.52
C GLY A 104 1.38 11.37 -4.38
N PHE A 105 2.66 11.26 -4.11
CA PHE A 105 3.70 11.94 -4.87
C PHE A 105 4.46 10.96 -5.78
N PHE A 106 5.23 10.00 -5.21
CA PHE A 106 6.08 9.12 -6.03
C PHE A 106 5.26 8.21 -6.94
N GLY A 107 4.17 7.63 -6.44
CA GLY A 107 3.25 6.81 -7.23
C GLY A 107 2.60 7.60 -8.36
N ALA A 108 2.13 8.80 -8.07
CA ALA A 108 1.49 9.69 -9.05
C ALA A 108 2.47 10.13 -10.15
N VAL A 109 3.67 10.61 -9.76
CA VAL A 109 4.68 11.08 -10.72
C VAL A 109 5.19 9.94 -11.59
N SER A 110 5.45 8.76 -11.03
CA SER A 110 5.89 7.59 -11.80
C SER A 110 4.82 7.04 -12.76
N SER A 111 3.55 7.31 -12.49
CA SER A 111 2.46 6.93 -13.39
C SER A 111 2.47 7.70 -14.70
N TYR A 112 2.95 8.95 -14.70
CA TYR A 112 2.94 9.81 -15.88
C TYR A 112 3.67 9.18 -17.09
N PRO A 113 4.97 8.83 -17.02
CA PRO A 113 5.67 8.25 -18.16
C PRO A 113 5.09 6.90 -18.59
N LEU A 114 4.62 6.11 -17.63
CA LEU A 114 4.08 4.78 -17.92
C LEU A 114 2.71 4.85 -18.60
N MET A 115 1.85 5.79 -18.18
CA MET A 115 0.55 6.01 -18.84
C MET A 115 0.74 6.55 -20.27
N LYS A 116 1.72 7.42 -20.50
CA LYS A 116 2.08 7.90 -21.84
C LYS A 116 2.61 6.74 -22.71
N MET A 117 3.53 5.94 -22.17
CA MET A 117 4.19 4.86 -22.90
C MET A 117 3.25 3.70 -23.25
N PHE A 118 2.42 3.24 -22.29
CA PHE A 118 1.61 2.03 -22.47
C PHE A 118 0.20 2.31 -22.97
N TYR A 119 -0.34 3.51 -22.74
CA TYR A 119 -1.74 3.83 -23.08
C TYR A 119 -1.87 5.04 -24.02
N GLY A 120 -0.77 5.67 -24.42
CA GLY A 120 -0.79 6.85 -25.27
C GLY A 120 -1.46 8.10 -24.66
N LEU A 121 -1.68 8.08 -23.33
CA LEU A 121 -2.31 9.19 -22.62
C LEU A 121 -1.27 10.25 -22.30
N ASP A 122 -1.33 11.36 -23.01
CA ASP A 122 -0.43 12.50 -22.80
C ASP A 122 -1.09 13.50 -21.85
N ALA A 123 -0.85 13.31 -20.55
CA ALA A 123 -1.22 14.30 -19.55
C ALA A 123 -0.31 15.53 -19.68
N GLN A 124 -0.85 16.72 -19.42
CA GLN A 124 -0.15 17.99 -19.62
C GLN A 124 1.06 18.21 -18.70
N SER A 125 1.16 17.43 -17.60
CA SER A 125 2.19 17.60 -16.59
C SER A 125 2.50 16.28 -15.87
N PRO A 126 3.78 16.04 -15.46
CA PRO A 126 4.13 14.91 -14.57
C PRO A 126 3.36 14.88 -13.25
N PHE A 127 2.85 16.04 -12.80
CA PHE A 127 2.09 16.18 -11.56
C PHE A 127 0.58 15.98 -11.74
N TYR A 128 0.12 15.68 -12.95
CA TYR A 128 -1.31 15.54 -13.29
C TYR A 128 -2.04 14.54 -12.40
N TYR A 129 -1.37 13.45 -12.02
CA TYR A 129 -2.01 12.38 -11.24
C TYR A 129 -2.04 12.61 -9.72
N ILE A 130 -1.32 13.60 -9.19
CA ILE A 130 -1.26 13.87 -7.74
C ILE A 130 -2.64 14.10 -7.13
N PRO A 131 -3.53 14.96 -7.68
CA PRO A 131 -4.85 15.19 -7.09
C PRO A 131 -5.77 13.96 -7.12
N PHE A 132 -5.48 12.96 -7.93
CA PHE A 132 -6.25 11.71 -7.99
C PHE A 132 -5.73 10.66 -7.00
N TYR A 133 -4.42 10.62 -6.77
CA TYR A 133 -3.78 9.63 -5.88
C TYR A 133 -3.84 10.06 -4.41
N THR A 134 -3.58 11.33 -4.14
CA THR A 134 -3.48 11.85 -2.77
C THR A 134 -4.73 11.62 -1.93
N PRO A 135 -5.97 11.91 -2.41
CA PRO A 135 -7.16 11.67 -1.61
C PRO A 135 -7.37 10.20 -1.27
N ALA A 136 -7.12 9.29 -2.22
CA ALA A 136 -7.22 7.85 -1.98
C ALA A 136 -6.21 7.37 -0.93
N ALA A 137 -4.96 7.87 -1.02
CA ALA A 137 -3.91 7.56 -0.05
C ALA A 137 -4.23 8.10 1.35
N VAL A 138 -4.73 9.33 1.45
CA VAL A 138 -5.13 9.95 2.73
C VAL A 138 -6.23 9.14 3.40
N VAL A 139 -7.31 8.84 2.68
CA VAL A 139 -8.45 8.08 3.22
C VAL A 139 -7.99 6.67 3.62
N GLY A 140 -7.31 5.96 2.73
CA GLY A 140 -6.87 4.60 2.98
C GLY A 140 -5.84 4.50 4.10
N ALA A 141 -4.83 5.38 4.12
CA ALA A 141 -3.85 5.41 5.18
C ALA A 141 -4.47 5.74 6.55
N THR A 142 -5.47 6.62 6.58
CA THR A 142 -6.22 6.93 7.82
C THR A 142 -6.96 5.69 8.33
N MET A 143 -7.62 4.94 7.45
CA MET A 143 -8.26 3.67 7.80
C MET A 143 -7.24 2.67 8.34
N GLY A 144 -6.09 2.51 7.67
CA GLY A 144 -5.02 1.60 8.08
C GLY A 144 -4.45 1.95 9.46
N VAL A 145 -4.19 3.23 9.71
CA VAL A 145 -3.74 3.71 11.02
C VAL A 145 -4.80 3.45 12.09
N ALA A 146 -6.09 3.69 11.81
CA ALA A 146 -7.17 3.42 12.76
C ALA A 146 -7.20 1.92 13.16
N VAL A 147 -7.11 1.02 12.18
CA VAL A 147 -7.02 -0.43 12.43
C VAL A 147 -5.80 -0.77 13.29
N LEU A 148 -4.62 -0.24 12.95
CA LEU A 148 -3.40 -0.50 13.73
C LEU A 148 -3.45 0.04 15.15
N VAL A 149 -4.09 1.18 15.38
CA VAL A 149 -4.30 1.74 16.72
C VAL A 149 -5.21 0.83 17.55
N ILE A 150 -6.29 0.29 16.96
CA ILE A 150 -7.16 -0.69 17.63
C ILE A 150 -6.37 -1.96 17.97
N LEU A 151 -5.62 -2.52 17.01
CA LEU A 151 -4.79 -3.70 17.23
C LEU A 151 -3.71 -3.48 18.30
N LYS A 152 -3.17 -2.27 18.39
CA LYS A 152 -2.21 -1.90 19.43
C LYS A 152 -2.85 -1.82 20.81
N LYS A 153 -4.05 -1.21 20.92
CA LYS A 153 -4.80 -1.13 22.19
C LYS A 153 -5.18 -2.51 22.74
N THR A 154 -5.43 -3.48 21.87
CA THR A 154 -5.78 -4.86 22.24
C THR A 154 -4.56 -5.78 22.41
N SER A 155 -3.33 -5.25 22.33
CA SER A 155 -2.06 -6.00 22.36
C SER A 155 -1.92 -7.07 21.24
N VAL A 156 -2.86 -7.12 20.32
CA VAL A 156 -2.80 -8.05 19.17
C VAL A 156 -1.65 -7.71 18.24
N LEU A 157 -1.41 -6.41 18.00
CA LEU A 157 -0.30 -5.96 17.16
C LEU A 157 1.05 -6.46 17.68
N GLU A 158 1.30 -6.34 18.98
CA GLU A 158 2.55 -6.78 19.59
C GLU A 158 2.72 -8.31 19.52
N ARG A 159 1.62 -9.06 19.72
CA ARG A 159 1.62 -10.52 19.57
C ARG A 159 1.99 -10.92 18.14
N MET A 160 1.33 -10.33 17.14
CA MET A 160 1.63 -10.59 15.73
C MET A 160 3.08 -10.26 15.37
N GLN A 161 3.59 -9.13 15.82
CA GLN A 161 4.98 -8.75 15.57
C GLN A 161 5.99 -9.71 16.22
N LYS A 162 5.73 -10.18 17.45
CA LYS A 162 6.57 -11.20 18.11
C LYS A 162 6.58 -12.53 17.35
N GLU A 163 5.44 -12.95 16.80
CA GLU A 163 5.37 -14.18 16.01
C GLU A 163 6.07 -14.08 14.65
N LEU A 164 6.23 -12.88 14.12
CA LEU A 164 6.89 -12.59 12.85
C LEU A 164 8.39 -12.23 13.02
N ALA A 165 8.83 -11.91 14.22
CA ALA A 165 10.22 -11.58 14.51
C ALA A 165 11.12 -12.81 14.43
#